data_d5e5fc0bcdf56e494591bb5441817591
#
_entry.id   d5e5fc0bcdf56e494591bb5441817591
#
_cell.length_a   1.000
_cell.length_b   1.000
_cell.length_c   1.000
_cell.angle_alpha   90.00
_cell.angle_beta   90.00
_cell.angle_gamma   90.00
#
_symmetry.space_group_name_H-M   'P 1'
#
loop_
_entity.id
_entity.type
_entity.pdbx_description
1 polymer ?
#
loop_
_entity_poly.entity_id
_entity_poly.type
_entity_poly.pdbx_seq_one_letter_code
_entity_poly.pdbx_strand_id
1 'polypeptide(L)'
;MGLLGLLGHVGLLFSLMLLLLLASCARMGRPDGGWYDETPPSVVGASPADGGVNVSAKKVHIYFDEFIKLENATEKVVVSPPQLEQPEIKSTGKQIKVELKDSLKANTTYTIDFSDAISDNNEGNPLGNYTYSFSTGDHIDTLEVSGHVVQADNLEPVKGILVGLYGEMEDSCFIKKPMLRVARADSRGHFIIRGVAPGNYRIYALQDQDGDYRFSQKAEQIAFTHDSIKPSFCDAFRQDTTWIDSLHIKDIARVGYTRFTP
;
A
#
# COMPACT_ATOMS: atom_id res chain seq x y z
N MET A 1 77.06 -44.65 9.38
CA MET A 1 76.17 -43.47 9.35
C MET A 1 74.76 -43.99 9.51
N GLY A 2 74.27 -43.78 10.71
CA GLY A 2 73.28 -44.65 11.25
C GLY A 2 71.82 -44.20 11.20
N LEU A 3 71.00 -45.11 11.57
CA LEU A 3 69.56 -45.11 11.72
C LEU A 3 68.99 -43.82 12.42
N LEU A 4 69.81 -43.17 13.26
CA LEU A 4 69.44 -41.89 13.92
C LEU A 4 69.30 -40.69 12.94
N GLY A 5 70.11 -40.65 11.87
CA GLY A 5 70.01 -39.59 10.87
C GLY A 5 68.72 -39.68 10.03
N LEU A 6 68.29 -40.91 9.75
CA LEU A 6 67.05 -41.16 8.96
C LEU A 6 65.78 -40.76 9.74
N LEU A 7 65.78 -41.06 11.03
CA LEU A 7 64.64 -40.68 11.92
C LEU A 7 64.53 -39.17 12.07
N GLY A 8 65.61 -38.42 12.10
CA GLY A 8 65.59 -36.96 12.16
C GLY A 8 65.02 -36.33 10.89
N HIS A 9 65.34 -36.87 9.71
CA HIS A 9 64.81 -36.36 8.44
C HIS A 9 63.35 -36.66 8.25
N VAL A 10 62.88 -37.84 8.70
CA VAL A 10 61.47 -38.21 8.65
C VAL A 10 60.62 -37.30 9.61
N GLY A 11 61.15 -37.03 10.82
CA GLY A 11 60.49 -36.11 11.76
C GLY A 11 60.43 -34.69 11.22
N LEU A 12 61.47 -34.19 10.56
CA LEU A 12 61.50 -32.86 9.93
C LEU A 12 60.51 -32.76 8.78
N LEU A 13 60.43 -33.78 7.92
CA LEU A 13 59.43 -33.83 6.82
C LEU A 13 58.00 -33.90 7.31
N PHE A 14 57.74 -34.66 8.39
CA PHE A 14 56.41 -34.75 8.98
C PHE A 14 55.99 -33.42 9.65
N SER A 15 56.92 -32.73 10.32
CA SER A 15 56.71 -31.41 10.89
C SER A 15 56.45 -30.35 9.82
N LEU A 16 57.20 -30.38 8.71
CA LEU A 16 57.00 -29.48 7.58
C LEU A 16 55.66 -29.72 6.87
N MET A 17 55.26 -30.98 6.69
CA MET A 17 53.97 -31.35 6.14
C MET A 17 52.81 -30.94 7.05
N LEU A 18 52.93 -31.05 8.37
CA LEU A 18 51.95 -30.59 9.34
C LEU A 18 51.82 -29.05 9.31
N LEU A 19 52.94 -28.34 9.17
CA LEU A 19 52.95 -26.89 9.03
C LEU A 19 52.25 -26.41 7.74
N LEU A 20 52.42 -27.13 6.63
CA LEU A 20 51.73 -26.85 5.37
C LEU A 20 50.23 -27.10 5.43
N LEU A 21 49.78 -28.09 6.23
CA LEU A 21 48.36 -28.35 6.46
C LEU A 21 47.66 -27.24 7.30
N LEU A 22 48.42 -26.58 8.18
CA LEU A 22 47.90 -25.46 8.98
C LEU A 22 47.84 -24.12 8.20
N ALA A 23 48.55 -24.02 7.06
CA ALA A 23 48.52 -22.83 6.20
C ALA A 23 47.33 -22.79 5.21
N SER A 24 46.46 -23.80 5.21
CA SER A 24 45.24 -23.80 4.40
C SER A 24 44.22 -22.86 5.01
N CYS A 25 44.46 -21.57 4.92
CA CYS A 25 43.40 -20.58 5.10
C CYS A 25 42.38 -20.72 3.94
N ALA A 26 41.33 -21.49 4.17
CA ALA A 26 40.15 -21.40 3.32
C ALA A 26 39.63 -19.95 3.42
N ARG A 27 39.94 -19.12 2.43
CA ARG A 27 39.18 -17.90 2.21
C ARG A 27 37.74 -18.35 1.90
N MET A 28 36.86 -18.18 2.84
CA MET A 28 35.44 -18.14 2.51
C MET A 28 35.28 -16.91 1.60
N GLY A 29 35.20 -17.14 0.29
CA GLY A 29 34.75 -16.14 -0.64
C GLY A 29 33.35 -15.75 -0.19
N ARG A 30 33.18 -14.54 0.32
CA ARG A 30 31.85 -13.96 0.34
C ARG A 30 31.45 -13.91 -1.13
N PRO A 31 30.31 -14.49 -1.51
CA PRO A 31 29.77 -14.21 -2.83
C PRO A 31 29.68 -12.69 -2.91
N ASP A 32 30.44 -12.09 -3.85
CA ASP A 32 30.19 -10.71 -4.22
C ASP A 32 28.75 -10.70 -4.69
N GLY A 33 27.86 -10.06 -3.89
CA GLY A 33 26.45 -9.96 -4.24
C GLY A 33 26.33 -9.42 -5.66
N GLY A 34 25.30 -9.86 -6.38
CA GLY A 34 24.97 -9.30 -7.69
C GLY A 34 24.75 -7.78 -7.59
N TRP A 35 24.44 -7.16 -8.73
CA TRP A 35 24.00 -5.76 -8.74
C TRP A 35 22.84 -5.60 -7.78
N TYR A 36 22.86 -4.51 -7.01
CA TYR A 36 21.75 -4.14 -6.12
C TYR A 36 20.49 -3.94 -6.97
N ASP A 37 19.42 -4.62 -6.62
CA ASP A 37 18.14 -4.46 -7.33
C ASP A 37 17.42 -3.21 -6.79
N GLU A 38 17.15 -2.25 -7.67
CA GLU A 38 16.40 -1.03 -7.37
C GLU A 38 14.97 -1.09 -7.93
N THR A 39 14.58 -2.23 -8.50
CA THR A 39 13.27 -2.40 -9.14
C THR A 39 12.22 -2.69 -8.07
N PRO A 40 11.13 -1.92 -7.99
CA PRO A 40 10.01 -2.25 -7.10
C PRO A 40 9.29 -3.52 -7.54
N PRO A 41 8.66 -4.25 -6.60
CA PRO A 41 7.78 -5.37 -6.95
C PRO A 41 6.62 -4.91 -7.82
N SER A 42 6.14 -5.79 -8.70
CA SER A 42 4.98 -5.51 -9.53
C SER A 42 3.87 -6.54 -9.35
N VAL A 43 2.61 -6.08 -9.45
CA VAL A 43 1.44 -6.95 -9.36
C VAL A 43 1.27 -7.70 -10.68
N VAL A 44 1.31 -9.03 -10.63
CA VAL A 44 1.12 -9.89 -11.82
C VAL A 44 -0.31 -10.38 -11.97
N GLY A 45 -1.14 -10.26 -10.93
CA GLY A 45 -2.55 -10.64 -10.98
C GLY A 45 -3.21 -10.67 -9.62
N ALA A 46 -4.53 -10.88 -9.62
CA ALA A 46 -5.32 -11.05 -8.39
C ALA A 46 -6.47 -12.04 -8.60
N SER A 47 -6.95 -12.63 -7.51
CA SER A 47 -8.13 -13.48 -7.49
C SER A 47 -9.02 -13.15 -6.29
N PRO A 48 -10.24 -12.61 -6.50
CA PRO A 48 -10.83 -12.21 -7.78
C PRO A 48 -9.97 -11.21 -8.56
N ALA A 49 -10.20 -11.05 -9.87
CA ALA A 49 -9.47 -10.07 -10.67
C ALA A 49 -9.65 -8.65 -10.11
N ASP A 50 -8.63 -7.81 -10.20
CA ASP A 50 -8.75 -6.39 -9.89
C ASP A 50 -9.76 -5.74 -10.85
N GLY A 51 -10.66 -4.90 -10.34
CA GLY A 51 -11.80 -4.41 -11.09
C GLY A 51 -12.90 -5.45 -11.35
N GLY A 52 -12.85 -6.63 -10.70
CA GLY A 52 -13.86 -7.67 -10.86
C GLY A 52 -15.25 -7.24 -10.39
N VAL A 53 -16.30 -7.69 -11.10
CA VAL A 53 -17.71 -7.43 -10.77
C VAL A 53 -18.43 -8.71 -10.38
N ASN A 54 -19.60 -8.60 -9.74
CA ASN A 54 -20.40 -9.74 -9.24
C ASN A 54 -19.58 -10.68 -8.32
N VAL A 55 -18.65 -10.11 -7.56
CA VAL A 55 -17.79 -10.87 -6.65
C VAL A 55 -18.53 -11.16 -5.35
N SER A 56 -18.59 -12.43 -4.97
CA SER A 56 -19.15 -12.88 -3.69
C SER A 56 -18.08 -13.41 -2.70
N ALA A 57 -16.84 -13.51 -3.16
CA ALA A 57 -15.74 -14.02 -2.36
C ALA A 57 -15.27 -13.00 -1.33
N LYS A 58 -15.15 -13.43 -0.06
CA LYS A 58 -14.55 -12.63 1.02
C LYS A 58 -13.03 -12.71 1.04
N LYS A 59 -12.44 -13.61 0.26
CA LYS A 59 -10.98 -13.82 0.21
C LYS A 59 -10.44 -13.28 -1.09
N VAL A 60 -9.43 -12.44 -0.96
CA VAL A 60 -8.69 -11.83 -2.07
C VAL A 60 -7.24 -12.29 -2.00
N HIS A 61 -6.69 -12.69 -3.13
CA HIS A 61 -5.29 -13.02 -3.31
C HIS A 61 -4.68 -12.08 -4.35
N ILE A 62 -3.59 -11.44 -4.02
CA ILE A 62 -2.84 -10.55 -4.93
C ILE A 62 -1.47 -11.17 -5.12
N TYR A 63 -1.04 -11.34 -6.36
CA TYR A 63 0.19 -12.03 -6.75
C TYR A 63 1.21 -11.04 -7.30
N PHE A 64 2.48 -11.26 -6.95
CA PHE A 64 3.61 -10.41 -7.31
C PHE A 64 4.67 -11.21 -8.08
N ASP A 65 5.47 -10.51 -8.86
CA ASP A 65 6.58 -11.09 -9.61
C ASP A 65 7.74 -11.53 -8.71
N GLU A 66 7.86 -10.97 -7.50
CA GLU A 66 8.90 -11.29 -6.54
C GLU A 66 8.38 -11.49 -5.11
N PHE A 67 9.28 -11.83 -4.17
CA PHE A 67 8.96 -11.98 -2.75
C PHE A 67 8.69 -10.61 -2.14
N ILE A 68 7.55 -10.47 -1.48
CA ILE A 68 7.12 -9.20 -0.89
C ILE A 68 7.04 -9.27 0.63
N LYS A 69 7.15 -8.10 1.23
CA LYS A 69 6.96 -7.82 2.64
C LYS A 69 5.83 -6.83 2.81
N LEU A 70 5.02 -7.03 3.83
CA LEU A 70 3.92 -6.14 4.17
C LEU A 70 4.21 -5.49 5.53
N GLU A 71 4.36 -4.17 5.56
CA GLU A 71 4.73 -3.42 6.75
C GLU A 71 3.52 -2.76 7.38
N ASN A 72 3.34 -2.96 8.69
CA ASN A 72 2.30 -2.30 9.50
C ASN A 72 0.90 -2.36 8.84
N ALA A 73 0.50 -3.56 8.36
CA ALA A 73 -0.75 -3.74 7.63
C ALA A 73 -1.98 -3.20 8.39
N THR A 74 -2.03 -3.35 9.71
CA THR A 74 -3.12 -2.88 10.57
C THR A 74 -3.27 -1.35 10.55
N GLU A 75 -2.16 -0.62 10.40
CA GLU A 75 -2.15 0.84 10.42
C GLU A 75 -2.25 1.44 9.02
N LYS A 76 -1.63 0.79 8.03
CA LYS A 76 -1.50 1.34 6.68
C LYS A 76 -2.60 0.88 5.73
N VAL A 77 -3.09 -0.35 5.88
CA VAL A 77 -4.09 -0.88 4.95
C VAL A 77 -5.50 -0.48 5.37
N VAL A 78 -6.23 0.10 4.45
CA VAL A 78 -7.62 0.54 4.67
C VAL A 78 -8.56 -0.19 3.73
N VAL A 79 -9.59 -0.82 4.30
CA VAL A 79 -10.68 -1.44 3.54
C VAL A 79 -11.88 -0.49 3.53
N SER A 80 -12.42 -0.21 2.36
CA SER A 80 -13.61 0.64 2.19
C SER A 80 -14.66 -0.05 1.31
N PRO A 81 -15.90 -0.19 1.76
CA PRO A 81 -16.48 0.23 3.06
C PRO A 81 -15.74 -0.35 4.26
N PRO A 82 -15.70 0.37 5.40
CA PRO A 82 -15.00 -0.09 6.59
C PRO A 82 -15.60 -1.41 7.10
N GLN A 83 -14.71 -2.23 7.69
CA GLN A 83 -15.07 -3.50 8.30
C GLN A 83 -15.09 -3.34 9.82
N LEU A 84 -16.20 -3.71 10.47
CA LEU A 84 -16.30 -3.67 11.92
C LEU A 84 -15.46 -4.77 12.55
N GLU A 85 -15.46 -5.96 11.95
CA GLU A 85 -14.52 -7.01 12.31
C GLU A 85 -13.25 -6.87 11.46
N GLN A 86 -12.12 -6.71 12.13
CA GLN A 86 -10.84 -6.43 11.47
C GLN A 86 -10.48 -7.51 10.44
N PRO A 87 -10.19 -7.13 9.18
CA PRO A 87 -9.81 -8.07 8.14
C PRO A 87 -8.47 -8.73 8.45
N GLU A 88 -8.34 -9.98 8.07
CA GLU A 88 -7.06 -10.69 8.18
C GLU A 88 -6.22 -10.45 6.92
N ILE A 89 -5.07 -9.79 7.07
CA ILE A 89 -4.18 -9.42 5.97
C ILE A 89 -2.81 -10.04 6.24
N LYS A 90 -2.35 -10.90 5.32
CA LYS A 90 -1.07 -11.63 5.45
C LYS A 90 -0.31 -11.62 4.13
N SER A 91 1.01 -11.47 4.20
CA SER A 91 1.91 -11.74 3.09
C SER A 91 2.57 -13.11 3.26
N THR A 92 2.70 -13.86 2.17
CA THR A 92 3.39 -15.15 2.15
C THR A 92 4.07 -15.33 0.80
N GLY A 93 5.40 -15.27 0.78
CA GLY A 93 6.16 -15.41 -0.45
C GLY A 93 5.85 -14.27 -1.43
N LYS A 94 5.32 -14.62 -2.59
CA LYS A 94 4.96 -13.71 -3.68
C LYS A 94 3.48 -13.34 -3.68
N GLN A 95 2.79 -13.42 -2.55
CA GLN A 95 1.36 -13.09 -2.52
C GLN A 95 0.94 -12.39 -1.21
N ILE A 96 -0.10 -11.55 -1.33
CA ILE A 96 -0.89 -11.06 -0.21
C ILE A 96 -2.25 -11.76 -0.23
N LYS A 97 -2.67 -12.21 0.95
CA LYS A 97 -4.03 -12.70 1.19
C LYS A 97 -4.76 -11.72 2.09
N VAL A 98 -5.95 -11.29 1.66
CA VAL A 98 -6.89 -10.50 2.46
C VAL A 98 -8.15 -11.34 2.67
N GLU A 99 -8.60 -11.45 3.91
CA GLU A 99 -9.86 -12.12 4.25
C GLU A 99 -10.76 -11.15 4.99
N LEU A 100 -11.83 -10.71 4.33
CA LEU A 100 -12.87 -9.85 4.90
C LEU A 100 -13.75 -10.69 5.83
N LYS A 101 -13.96 -10.20 7.06
CA LYS A 101 -14.75 -10.93 8.06
C LYS A 101 -16.22 -10.60 7.99
N ASP A 102 -16.55 -9.33 7.82
CA ASP A 102 -17.93 -8.88 7.69
C ASP A 102 -18.62 -9.45 6.45
N SER A 103 -19.94 -9.47 6.47
CA SER A 103 -20.73 -9.84 5.31
C SER A 103 -20.63 -8.74 4.24
N LEU A 104 -20.38 -9.15 3.01
CA LEU A 104 -20.32 -8.21 1.89
C LEU A 104 -21.70 -7.57 1.64
N LYS A 105 -21.71 -6.24 1.51
CA LYS A 105 -22.92 -5.48 1.13
C LYS A 105 -23.20 -5.70 -0.35
N ALA A 106 -24.46 -5.86 -0.73
CA ALA A 106 -24.84 -6.02 -2.13
C ALA A 106 -24.63 -4.72 -2.93
N ASN A 107 -24.39 -4.83 -4.22
CA ASN A 107 -24.23 -3.71 -5.16
C ASN A 107 -23.24 -2.65 -4.62
N THR A 108 -22.10 -3.10 -4.14
CA THR A 108 -21.13 -2.23 -3.46
C THR A 108 -19.74 -2.46 -3.99
N THR A 109 -19.07 -1.40 -4.37
CA THR A 109 -17.66 -1.40 -4.72
C THR A 109 -16.82 -1.45 -3.44
N TYR A 110 -15.90 -2.39 -3.34
CA TYR A 110 -14.92 -2.51 -2.27
C TYR A 110 -13.54 -2.06 -2.78
N THR A 111 -12.84 -1.31 -1.97
CA THR A 111 -11.45 -0.93 -2.21
C THR A 111 -10.59 -1.36 -1.03
N ILE A 112 -9.40 -1.87 -1.33
CA ILE A 112 -8.38 -2.21 -0.34
C ILE A 112 -7.15 -1.38 -0.70
N ASP A 113 -6.94 -0.32 0.06
CA ASP A 113 -5.82 0.59 -0.13
C ASP A 113 -4.65 0.13 0.73
N PHE A 114 -3.56 -0.28 0.10
CA PHE A 114 -2.33 -0.71 0.77
C PHE A 114 -1.39 0.46 1.06
N SER A 115 -1.68 1.65 0.52
CA SER A 115 -0.81 2.81 0.65
C SER A 115 0.65 2.45 0.28
N ASP A 116 1.61 2.72 1.15
CA ASP A 116 3.03 2.39 1.03
C ASP A 116 3.45 1.14 1.85
N ALA A 117 2.50 0.25 2.15
CA ALA A 117 2.75 -0.91 3.01
C ALA A 117 3.54 -2.03 2.32
N ILE A 118 3.55 -2.07 0.98
CA ILE A 118 4.14 -3.17 0.20
C ILE A 118 5.54 -2.79 -0.27
N SER A 119 6.50 -3.63 0.02
CA SER A 119 7.87 -3.54 -0.50
C SER A 119 8.40 -4.92 -0.87
N ASP A 120 9.47 -4.99 -1.66
CA ASP A 120 10.18 -6.24 -1.83
C ASP A 120 10.82 -6.70 -0.51
N ASN A 121 11.06 -8.00 -0.39
CA ASN A 121 11.56 -8.60 0.83
C ASN A 121 13.08 -8.49 0.99
N ASN A 122 13.83 -8.30 -0.08
CA ASN A 122 15.29 -8.37 -0.07
C ASN A 122 15.90 -6.98 0.13
N GLU A 123 15.63 -6.05 -0.77
CA GLU A 123 16.20 -4.70 -0.80
C GLU A 123 15.32 -3.67 -0.10
N GLY A 124 14.01 -3.92 -0.02
CA GLY A 124 13.02 -3.03 0.60
C GLY A 124 12.50 -1.95 -0.35
N ASN A 125 12.61 -2.16 -1.68
CA ASN A 125 12.07 -1.21 -2.66
C ASN A 125 10.55 -1.13 -2.55
N PRO A 126 9.96 0.05 -2.32
CA PRO A 126 8.52 0.17 -2.15
C PRO A 126 7.78 0.05 -3.49
N LEU A 127 6.67 -0.70 -3.50
CA LEU A 127 5.74 -0.71 -4.64
C LEU A 127 5.12 0.67 -4.89
N GLY A 128 5.01 1.49 -3.84
CA GLY A 128 4.26 2.74 -3.87
C GLY A 128 2.79 2.52 -3.54
N ASN A 129 1.98 3.53 -3.83
CA ASN A 129 0.55 3.48 -3.51
C ASN A 129 -0.17 2.47 -4.41
N TYR A 130 -0.67 1.40 -3.83
CA TYR A 130 -1.45 0.39 -4.53
C TYR A 130 -2.84 0.23 -3.89
N THR A 131 -3.86 0.25 -4.73
CA THR A 131 -5.26 0.02 -4.35
C THR A 131 -5.84 -1.08 -5.22
N TYR A 132 -6.34 -2.13 -4.59
CA TYR A 132 -7.11 -3.19 -5.24
C TYR A 132 -8.61 -2.90 -5.07
N SER A 133 -9.41 -3.20 -6.09
CA SER A 133 -10.86 -2.96 -6.07
C SER A 133 -11.66 -4.13 -6.65
N PHE A 134 -12.90 -4.29 -6.19
CA PHE A 134 -13.89 -5.20 -6.76
C PHE A 134 -15.31 -4.73 -6.41
N SER A 135 -16.30 -5.23 -7.10
CA SER A 135 -17.70 -4.95 -6.79
C SER A 135 -18.52 -6.23 -6.58
N THR A 136 -19.43 -6.18 -5.64
CA THR A 136 -20.46 -7.22 -5.46
C THR A 136 -21.64 -7.03 -6.41
N GLY A 137 -21.71 -5.88 -7.09
CA GLY A 137 -22.67 -5.57 -8.15
C GLY A 137 -22.09 -5.77 -9.54
N ASP A 138 -22.81 -5.32 -10.54
CA ASP A 138 -22.49 -5.45 -11.96
C ASP A 138 -21.56 -4.35 -12.50
N HIS A 139 -21.22 -3.36 -11.69
CA HIS A 139 -20.32 -2.27 -12.06
C HIS A 139 -19.39 -1.88 -10.90
N ILE A 140 -18.33 -1.16 -11.23
CA ILE A 140 -17.39 -0.54 -10.29
C ILE A 140 -17.68 0.95 -10.24
N ASP A 141 -17.85 1.49 -9.04
CA ASP A 141 -17.87 2.93 -8.81
C ASP A 141 -16.44 3.49 -8.98
N THR A 142 -16.29 4.54 -9.76
CA THR A 142 -14.98 5.07 -10.14
C THR A 142 -14.72 6.50 -9.66
N LEU A 143 -15.71 7.15 -9.06
CA LEU A 143 -15.53 8.50 -8.55
C LEU A 143 -14.62 8.53 -7.33
N GLU A 144 -13.98 9.66 -7.12
CA GLU A 144 -13.05 9.90 -6.01
C GLU A 144 -13.38 11.22 -5.29
N VAL A 145 -13.08 11.24 -3.99
CA VAL A 145 -13.07 12.47 -3.18
C VAL A 145 -11.69 12.59 -2.54
N SER A 146 -11.05 13.73 -2.71
CA SER A 146 -9.74 13.99 -2.14
C SER A 146 -9.67 15.35 -1.44
N GLY A 147 -8.73 15.49 -0.53
CA GLY A 147 -8.53 16.73 0.20
C GLY A 147 -7.39 16.66 1.17
N HIS A 148 -7.31 17.65 2.07
CA HIS A 148 -6.30 17.72 3.12
C HIS A 148 -6.98 17.95 4.47
N VAL A 149 -6.47 17.26 5.48
CA VAL A 149 -6.86 17.49 6.88
C VAL A 149 -5.71 18.21 7.59
N VAL A 150 -6.05 19.33 8.22
CA VAL A 150 -5.09 20.15 8.96
C VAL A 150 -5.61 20.43 10.37
N GLN A 151 -4.71 20.68 11.30
CA GLN A 151 -5.02 21.14 12.65
C GLN A 151 -5.65 22.53 12.58
N ALA A 152 -6.67 22.78 13.39
CA ALA A 152 -7.41 24.05 13.36
C ALA A 152 -6.61 25.23 13.98
N ASP A 153 -5.67 24.94 14.85
CA ASP A 153 -4.91 25.95 15.62
C ASP A 153 -3.64 26.42 14.89
N ASN A 154 -2.97 25.55 14.13
CA ASN A 154 -1.67 25.84 13.54
C ASN A 154 -1.57 25.50 12.04
N LEU A 155 -2.64 24.92 11.45
CA LEU A 155 -2.73 24.47 10.05
C LEU A 155 -1.69 23.40 9.67
N GLU A 156 -1.13 22.70 10.64
CA GLU A 156 -0.23 21.57 10.36
C GLU A 156 -1.01 20.35 9.84
N PRO A 157 -0.43 19.56 8.92
CA PRO A 157 -1.04 18.36 8.42
C PRO A 157 -1.35 17.31 9.50
N VAL A 158 -2.54 16.72 9.48
CA VAL A 158 -2.90 15.63 10.38
C VAL A 158 -2.66 14.30 9.71
N LYS A 159 -1.62 13.58 10.14
CA LYS A 159 -1.28 12.24 9.65
C LYS A 159 -2.15 11.18 10.29
N GLY A 160 -2.58 10.20 9.49
CA GLY A 160 -3.16 8.93 9.97
C GLY A 160 -4.61 9.02 10.42
N ILE A 161 -5.23 10.20 10.38
CA ILE A 161 -6.65 10.36 10.69
C ILE A 161 -7.51 9.67 9.63
N LEU A 162 -8.62 9.05 10.05
CA LEU A 162 -9.60 8.47 9.13
C LEU A 162 -10.50 9.57 8.57
N VAL A 163 -10.72 9.55 7.27
CA VAL A 163 -11.64 10.46 6.59
C VAL A 163 -12.74 9.64 5.94
N GLY A 164 -14.00 9.96 6.28
CA GLY A 164 -15.11 9.17 5.82
C GLY A 164 -16.24 9.97 5.17
N LEU A 165 -16.91 9.32 4.24
CA LEU A 165 -18.12 9.84 3.58
C LEU A 165 -19.36 9.23 4.23
N TYR A 166 -20.39 10.07 4.36
CA TYR A 166 -21.73 9.69 4.80
C TYR A 166 -22.74 10.10 3.72
N GLY A 167 -23.62 9.18 3.33
CA GLY A 167 -24.70 9.45 2.36
C GLY A 167 -25.89 10.17 2.95
N GLU A 168 -25.92 10.37 4.25
CA GLU A 168 -27.00 11.05 4.96
C GLU A 168 -26.64 12.51 5.23
N MET A 169 -27.62 13.39 5.02
CA MET A 169 -27.40 14.83 5.16
C MET A 169 -27.64 15.35 6.58
N GLU A 170 -28.04 14.47 7.53
CA GLU A 170 -28.17 14.85 8.94
C GLU A 170 -26.82 15.20 9.56
N ASP A 171 -26.77 16.30 10.32
CA ASP A 171 -25.55 16.72 11.03
C ASP A 171 -25.06 15.71 12.07
N SER A 172 -25.95 14.84 12.56
CA SER A 172 -25.64 13.81 13.56
C SER A 172 -25.28 12.43 12.94
N CYS A 173 -25.11 12.33 11.64
CA CYS A 173 -24.87 11.05 10.97
C CYS A 173 -23.56 10.37 11.48
N PHE A 174 -22.53 11.14 11.74
CA PHE A 174 -21.22 10.66 12.24
C PHE A 174 -21.26 10.03 13.65
N ILE A 175 -22.31 10.33 14.43
CA ILE A 175 -22.54 9.72 15.75
C ILE A 175 -23.36 8.44 15.60
N LYS A 176 -24.36 8.45 14.71
CA LYS A 176 -25.38 7.40 14.61
C LYS A 176 -24.95 6.21 13.78
N LYS A 177 -24.11 6.43 12.77
CA LYS A 177 -23.76 5.43 11.75
C LYS A 177 -22.26 5.39 11.50
N PRO A 178 -21.70 4.23 11.14
CA PRO A 178 -20.33 4.15 10.68
C PRO A 178 -20.17 4.83 9.32
N MET A 179 -18.95 5.19 8.98
CA MET A 179 -18.58 5.73 7.67
C MET A 179 -19.07 4.81 6.55
N LEU A 180 -19.61 5.38 5.48
CA LEU A 180 -19.98 4.64 4.27
C LEU A 180 -18.77 4.26 3.44
N ARG A 181 -17.83 5.21 3.31
CA ARG A 181 -16.53 5.08 2.66
C ARG A 181 -15.47 5.68 3.55
N VAL A 182 -14.27 5.15 3.50
CA VAL A 182 -13.18 5.61 4.36
C VAL A 182 -11.85 5.59 3.62
N ALA A 183 -11.01 6.56 3.93
CA ALA A 183 -9.59 6.57 3.60
C ALA A 183 -8.79 7.08 4.80
N ARG A 184 -7.48 6.93 4.78
CA ARG A 184 -6.57 7.44 5.80
C ARG A 184 -5.71 8.55 5.22
N ALA A 185 -5.55 9.64 5.97
CA ALA A 185 -4.67 10.73 5.56
C ALA A 185 -3.19 10.33 5.66
N ASP A 186 -2.41 10.69 4.66
CA ASP A 186 -0.97 10.47 4.59
C ASP A 186 -0.18 11.41 5.53
N SER A 187 1.15 11.36 5.45
CA SER A 187 2.04 12.20 6.27
C SER A 187 1.90 13.71 5.99
N ARG A 188 1.28 14.09 4.88
CA ARG A 188 1.00 15.48 4.49
C ARG A 188 -0.46 15.87 4.75
N GLY A 189 -1.21 15.01 5.46
CA GLY A 189 -2.64 15.21 5.70
C GLY A 189 -3.51 14.98 4.46
N HIS A 190 -2.95 14.54 3.34
CA HIS A 190 -3.69 14.31 2.11
C HIS A 190 -4.39 12.95 2.16
N PHE A 191 -5.65 12.91 1.70
CA PHE A 191 -6.44 11.69 1.60
C PHE A 191 -7.11 11.58 0.21
N ILE A 192 -7.39 10.35 -0.20
CA ILE A 192 -8.17 10.04 -1.41
C ILE A 192 -9.13 8.91 -1.08
N ILE A 193 -10.43 9.18 -1.12
CA ILE A 193 -11.49 8.17 -0.96
C ILE A 193 -11.89 7.71 -2.36
N ARG A 194 -11.63 6.45 -2.68
CA ARG A 194 -11.92 5.84 -3.98
C ARG A 194 -13.17 4.98 -3.95
N GLY A 195 -13.66 4.61 -5.14
CA GLY A 195 -14.81 3.74 -5.29
C GLY A 195 -16.11 4.39 -4.84
N VAL A 196 -16.26 5.68 -5.08
CA VAL A 196 -17.43 6.46 -4.65
C VAL A 196 -18.50 6.41 -5.75
N ALA A 197 -19.73 6.04 -5.37
CA ALA A 197 -20.89 6.11 -6.26
C ALA A 197 -21.32 7.57 -6.50
N PRO A 198 -22.02 7.87 -7.61
CA PRO A 198 -22.67 9.17 -7.78
C PRO A 198 -23.65 9.46 -6.65
N GLY A 199 -23.57 10.64 -6.04
CA GLY A 199 -24.43 11.01 -4.91
C GLY A 199 -24.00 12.30 -4.24
N ASN A 200 -24.73 12.69 -3.19
CA ASN A 200 -24.36 13.77 -2.30
C ASN A 200 -23.86 13.17 -0.99
N TYR A 201 -22.77 13.71 -0.48
CA TYR A 201 -22.10 13.18 0.71
C TYR A 201 -21.74 14.28 1.71
N ARG A 202 -21.80 13.94 2.98
CA ARG A 202 -21.10 14.66 4.04
C ARG A 202 -19.74 14.03 4.26
N ILE A 203 -18.74 14.83 4.59
CA ILE A 203 -17.39 14.36 4.89
C ILE A 203 -17.02 14.74 6.31
N TYR A 204 -16.47 13.77 7.04
CA TYR A 204 -15.91 13.95 8.37
C TYR A 204 -14.57 13.27 8.47
N ALA A 205 -13.62 13.91 9.15
CA ALA A 205 -12.40 13.24 9.59
C ALA A 205 -12.53 12.90 11.07
N LEU A 206 -12.10 11.72 11.47
CA LEU A 206 -12.26 11.18 12.82
C LEU A 206 -10.98 10.51 13.28
N GLN A 207 -10.50 10.90 14.46
CA GLN A 207 -9.49 10.16 15.18
C GLN A 207 -10.17 9.03 15.98
N ASP A 208 -10.58 8.00 15.28
CA ASP A 208 -11.25 6.82 15.80
C ASP A 208 -10.30 6.03 16.71
N GLN A 209 -10.66 5.86 17.98
CA GLN A 209 -9.83 5.19 18.99
C GLN A 209 -10.24 3.75 19.24
N ASP A 210 -11.49 3.41 19.01
CA ASP A 210 -12.03 2.06 19.28
C ASP A 210 -12.36 1.25 18.02
N GLY A 211 -12.23 1.84 16.82
CA GLY A 211 -12.38 1.14 15.55
C GLY A 211 -13.83 0.91 15.14
N ASP A 212 -14.78 1.70 15.67
CA ASP A 212 -16.21 1.57 15.35
C ASP A 212 -16.65 2.45 14.17
N TYR A 213 -15.72 3.27 13.64
CA TYR A 213 -15.93 4.21 12.52
C TYR A 213 -17.03 5.23 12.75
N ARG A 214 -17.28 5.59 14.01
CA ARG A 214 -18.25 6.61 14.46
C ARG A 214 -17.62 7.50 15.52
N PHE A 215 -18.14 8.69 15.68
CA PHE A 215 -17.79 9.51 16.85
C PHE A 215 -18.57 8.99 18.06
N SER A 216 -17.94 8.17 18.86
CA SER A 216 -18.52 7.50 20.03
C SER A 216 -18.00 8.05 21.36
N GLN A 217 -16.82 8.64 21.38
CA GLN A 217 -16.12 9.07 22.58
C GLN A 217 -15.73 10.54 22.52
N LYS A 218 -15.84 11.23 23.66
CA LYS A 218 -15.45 12.67 23.76
C LYS A 218 -13.96 12.94 23.57
N ALA A 219 -13.13 11.91 23.70
CA ALA A 219 -11.69 12.00 23.49
C ALA A 219 -11.30 11.99 22.00
N GLU A 220 -12.19 11.57 21.14
CA GLU A 220 -11.97 11.53 19.70
C GLU A 220 -12.01 12.93 19.11
N GLN A 221 -11.04 13.23 18.28
CA GLN A 221 -11.00 14.46 17.51
C GLN A 221 -11.79 14.30 16.22
N ILE A 222 -12.52 15.34 15.84
CA ILE A 222 -13.34 15.37 14.64
C ILE A 222 -13.06 16.64 13.84
N ALA A 223 -13.04 16.52 12.52
CA ALA A 223 -13.06 17.64 11.60
C ALA A 223 -14.15 17.43 10.55
N PHE A 224 -14.71 18.51 10.01
CA PHE A 224 -15.77 18.47 9.02
C PHE A 224 -15.76 19.68 8.11
N THR A 225 -16.49 19.58 7.00
CA THR A 225 -16.87 20.74 6.17
C THR A 225 -18.35 21.00 6.30
N HIS A 226 -18.78 22.25 6.14
CA HIS A 226 -20.20 22.60 6.17
C HIS A 226 -20.91 22.20 4.88
N ASP A 227 -20.18 22.19 3.77
CA ASP A 227 -20.72 21.90 2.45
C ASP A 227 -20.88 20.40 2.20
N SER A 228 -21.92 20.04 1.48
CA SER A 228 -22.06 18.69 0.94
C SER A 228 -21.19 18.54 -0.31
N ILE A 229 -20.62 17.36 -0.49
CA ILE A 229 -19.77 17.01 -1.61
C ILE A 229 -20.56 16.19 -2.61
N LYS A 230 -20.50 16.58 -3.89
CA LYS A 230 -21.08 15.83 -5.00
C LYS A 230 -19.97 15.46 -5.97
N PRO A 231 -19.35 14.27 -5.83
CA PRO A 231 -18.28 13.84 -6.71
C PRO A 231 -18.77 13.77 -8.16
N SER A 232 -17.95 14.28 -9.06
CA SER A 232 -18.22 14.22 -10.50
C SER A 232 -16.90 14.09 -11.27
N PHE A 233 -16.99 13.86 -12.56
CA PHE A 233 -15.82 13.85 -13.44
C PHE A 233 -16.08 14.73 -14.67
N CYS A 234 -15.03 15.23 -15.26
CA CYS A 234 -15.06 15.86 -16.57
C CYS A 234 -13.83 15.46 -17.37
N ASP A 235 -14.00 15.43 -18.68
CA ASP A 235 -12.87 15.27 -19.59
C ASP A 235 -12.03 16.54 -19.57
N ALA A 236 -10.74 16.37 -19.36
CA ALA A 236 -9.77 17.43 -19.39
C ALA A 236 -8.64 17.08 -20.36
N PHE A 237 -7.90 18.09 -20.81
CA PHE A 237 -6.79 17.90 -21.72
C PHE A 237 -5.57 18.67 -21.20
N ARG A 238 -4.42 18.04 -21.30
CA ARG A 238 -3.12 18.69 -21.07
C ARG A 238 -2.31 18.69 -22.35
N GLN A 239 -1.40 19.63 -22.46
CA GLN A 239 -0.39 19.62 -23.50
C GLN A 239 0.85 18.91 -22.97
N ASP A 240 1.23 17.82 -23.62
CA ASP A 240 2.49 17.16 -23.40
C ASP A 240 3.48 17.60 -24.47
N THR A 241 4.64 18.08 -24.05
CA THR A 241 5.70 18.58 -24.94
C THR A 241 6.85 17.60 -24.94
N THR A 242 7.16 17.06 -26.10
CA THR A 242 8.35 16.23 -26.32
C THR A 242 9.48 17.12 -26.84
N TRP A 243 10.63 17.06 -26.19
CA TRP A 243 11.80 17.86 -26.52
C TRP A 243 12.83 17.03 -27.28
N ILE A 244 13.50 17.64 -28.26
CA ILE A 244 14.69 17.08 -28.92
C ILE A 244 15.93 17.37 -28.07
N ASP A 245 16.02 18.58 -27.56
CA ASP A 245 17.04 19.07 -26.65
C ASP A 245 16.47 20.19 -25.77
N SER A 246 17.28 20.84 -24.95
CA SER A 246 16.84 21.88 -24.00
C SER A 246 16.24 23.13 -24.64
N LEU A 247 16.37 23.29 -25.95
CA LEU A 247 15.92 24.49 -26.70
C LEU A 247 14.91 24.18 -27.83
N HIS A 248 14.84 22.92 -28.27
CA HIS A 248 14.03 22.53 -29.42
C HIS A 248 12.92 21.55 -29.04
N ILE A 249 11.69 21.94 -29.34
CA ILE A 249 10.50 21.07 -29.16
C ILE A 249 10.37 20.19 -30.40
N LYS A 250 10.19 18.88 -30.15
CA LYS A 250 9.92 17.89 -31.20
C LYS A 250 8.44 17.85 -31.55
N ASP A 251 7.58 17.82 -30.52
CA ASP A 251 6.14 17.71 -30.72
C ASP A 251 5.39 18.25 -29.51
N ILE A 252 4.16 18.70 -29.74
CA ILE A 252 3.21 19.11 -28.72
C ILE A 252 1.93 18.30 -28.94
N ALA A 253 1.69 17.33 -28.07
CA ALA A 253 0.49 16.50 -28.11
C ALA A 253 -0.56 16.99 -27.12
N ARG A 254 -1.84 16.95 -27.51
CA ARG A 254 -2.96 17.15 -26.62
C ARG A 254 -3.39 15.79 -26.08
N VAL A 255 -3.13 15.54 -24.80
CA VAL A 255 -3.47 14.27 -24.14
C VAL A 255 -4.72 14.46 -23.29
N GLY A 256 -5.74 13.64 -23.55
CA GLY A 256 -6.96 13.59 -22.74
C GLY A 256 -6.72 12.87 -21.42
N TYR A 257 -7.33 13.35 -20.35
CA TYR A 257 -7.40 12.66 -19.06
C TYR A 257 -8.71 12.96 -18.35
N THR A 258 -9.15 12.07 -17.47
CA THR A 258 -10.34 12.29 -16.66
C THR A 258 -9.96 13.06 -15.39
N ARG A 259 -10.62 14.19 -15.16
CA ARG A 259 -10.46 14.99 -13.95
C ARG A 259 -11.65 14.75 -13.03
N PHE A 260 -11.40 14.28 -11.84
CA PHE A 260 -12.42 14.20 -10.78
C PHE A 260 -12.56 15.58 -10.12
N THR A 261 -13.79 15.98 -9.91
CA THR A 261 -14.13 17.25 -9.24
C THR A 261 -14.99 16.95 -8.03
N PRO A 262 -14.69 17.53 -6.86
CA PRO A 262 -15.48 17.36 -5.63
C PRO A 262 -16.86 17.97 -5.71
#